data_acfeee309c04dc67bdc3c0b94a19bd04
#
_entry.id   acfeee309c04dc67bdc3c0b94a19bd04
#
_cell.length_a   1.000
_cell.length_b   1.000
_cell.length_c   1.000
_cell.angle_alpha   90.00
_cell.angle_beta   90.00
_cell.angle_gamma   90.00
#
_symmetry.space_group_name_H-M   'P 1'
#
loop_
_entity.id
_entity.type
_entity.pdbx_description
1 polymer ?
#
loop_
_entity_poly.entity_id
_entity_poly.type
_entity_poly.pdbx_seq_one_letter_code
_entity_poly.pdbx_strand_id
1 'polypeptide(L)'
;MKAYGTVHKYGDNVDTDVIIPARYLNSSDPAELAKNCMEDIDKDFVKRVKPGDIMVANKNFGCGSSREHSPIAIKASGISCVIAETFARIFYRNAINIGLPIIECPEAAKGIEAGDMVEVDFDSGMIYNKTKGTEFKGQAFPPFMQKIIKEGGLINYINAKEN
;
A
#
# COMPACT_ATOMS: atom_id res chain seq x y z
N MET A 1 -11.67 0.32 10.93
CA MET A 1 -10.24 0.51 10.55
C MET A 1 -10.15 1.60 9.49
N LYS A 2 -9.30 2.58 9.73
CA LYS A 2 -9.17 3.75 8.84
C LYS A 2 -7.71 4.10 8.61
N ALA A 3 -7.44 4.74 7.46
CA ALA A 3 -6.15 5.35 7.16
C ALA A 3 -6.37 6.83 6.84
N TYR A 4 -5.39 7.68 7.17
CA TYR A 4 -5.45 9.11 6.90
C TYR A 4 -4.04 9.64 6.70
N GLY A 5 -3.79 10.28 5.56
CA GLY A 5 -2.46 10.79 5.28
C GLY A 5 -2.35 11.53 3.95
N THR A 6 -1.15 12.02 3.69
CA THR A 6 -0.80 12.71 2.45
C THR A 6 -0.47 11.69 1.36
N VAL A 7 -0.86 12.01 0.13
CA VAL A 7 -0.73 11.10 -1.01
C VAL A 7 0.62 11.26 -1.71
N HIS A 8 1.24 10.11 -2.00
CA HIS A 8 2.36 9.97 -2.94
C HIS A 8 1.82 9.24 -4.16
N LYS A 9 1.89 9.85 -5.35
CA LYS A 9 1.21 9.32 -6.53
C LYS A 9 2.19 8.84 -7.59
N TYR A 10 1.85 7.68 -8.20
CA TYR A 10 2.62 7.03 -9.25
C TYR A 10 1.70 6.61 -10.40
N GLY A 11 2.27 6.16 -11.50
CA GLY A 11 1.53 5.83 -12.72
C GLY A 11 1.18 4.36 -12.88
N ASP A 12 1.14 3.91 -14.14
CA ASP A 12 0.84 2.53 -14.49
C ASP A 12 2.06 1.62 -14.31
N ASN A 13 1.80 0.33 -14.11
CA ASN A 13 2.81 -0.73 -14.13
C ASN A 13 4.00 -0.45 -13.19
N VAL A 14 3.70 -0.05 -11.97
CA VAL A 14 4.72 0.10 -10.93
C VAL A 14 5.18 -1.32 -10.56
N ASP A 15 6.32 -1.71 -11.10
CA ASP A 15 6.90 -3.04 -11.01
C ASP A 15 7.50 -3.30 -9.64
N THR A 16 7.50 -4.55 -9.18
CA THR A 16 8.11 -4.90 -7.89
C THR A 16 9.60 -4.56 -7.84
N ASP A 17 10.29 -4.64 -8.96
CA ASP A 17 11.70 -4.29 -9.07
C ASP A 17 11.94 -2.77 -8.96
N VAL A 18 10.93 -1.98 -9.30
CA VAL A 18 10.92 -0.52 -9.11
C VAL A 18 10.60 -0.17 -7.65
N ILE A 19 9.70 -0.92 -7.03
CA ILE A 19 9.33 -0.72 -5.62
C ILE A 19 10.53 -0.99 -4.72
N ILE A 20 11.19 -2.12 -4.93
CA ILE A 20 12.43 -2.46 -4.23
C ILE A 20 13.39 -3.15 -5.21
N PRO A 21 14.48 -2.49 -5.62
CA PRO A 21 15.41 -3.06 -6.59
C PRO A 21 16.08 -4.33 -6.09
N ALA A 22 16.40 -5.23 -7.05
CA ALA A 22 17.01 -6.53 -6.75
C ALA A 22 18.30 -6.43 -5.93
N ARG A 23 19.05 -5.36 -6.10
CA ARG A 23 20.31 -5.14 -5.36
C ARG A 23 20.13 -5.02 -3.84
N TYR A 24 18.89 -4.81 -3.38
CA TYR A 24 18.56 -4.68 -1.95
C TYR A 24 17.93 -5.95 -1.37
N LEU A 25 17.76 -7.01 -2.16
CA LEU A 25 17.03 -8.21 -1.71
C LEU A 25 17.88 -9.19 -0.89
N ASN A 26 19.13 -8.86 -0.65
CA ASN A 26 19.98 -9.65 0.23
C ASN A 26 19.66 -9.49 1.72
N SER A 27 18.75 -8.59 2.04
CA SER A 27 18.22 -8.40 3.39
C SER A 27 16.72 -8.58 3.38
N SER A 28 16.17 -9.16 4.44
CA SER A 28 14.73 -9.23 4.70
C SER A 28 14.31 -8.31 5.84
N ASP A 29 15.23 -7.51 6.36
CA ASP A 29 14.94 -6.55 7.43
C ASP A 29 14.05 -5.43 6.89
N PRO A 30 12.82 -5.27 7.41
CA PRO A 30 11.91 -4.23 6.96
C PRO A 30 12.51 -2.82 6.99
N ALA A 31 13.28 -2.49 8.02
CA ALA A 31 13.91 -1.18 8.13
C ALA A 31 14.92 -0.91 7.02
N GLU A 32 15.70 -1.93 6.63
CA GLU A 32 16.65 -1.80 5.52
C GLU A 32 15.94 -1.67 4.18
N LEU A 33 14.86 -2.44 3.97
CA LEU A 33 14.07 -2.34 2.75
C LEU A 33 13.39 -0.97 2.65
N ALA A 34 12.91 -0.43 3.75
CA ALA A 34 12.25 0.88 3.78
C ALA A 34 13.17 2.01 3.33
N LYS A 35 14.45 1.93 3.65
CA LYS A 35 15.43 2.98 3.28
C LYS A 35 15.58 3.14 1.78
N ASN A 36 15.28 2.10 1.02
CA ASN A 36 15.50 2.06 -0.43
C ASN A 36 14.20 1.90 -1.23
N CYS A 37 13.06 2.03 -0.55
CA CYS A 37 11.75 1.90 -1.17
C CYS A 37 11.54 2.99 -2.23
N MET A 38 11.10 2.59 -3.42
CA MET A 38 10.81 3.47 -4.57
C MET A 38 12.04 4.23 -5.12
N GLU A 39 13.25 3.85 -4.73
CA GLU A 39 14.47 4.59 -5.07
C GLU A 39 14.65 4.82 -6.58
N ASP A 40 14.36 3.81 -7.40
CA ASP A 40 14.60 3.90 -8.84
C ASP A 40 13.56 4.73 -9.60
N ILE A 41 12.42 5.01 -8.99
CA ILE A 41 11.34 5.78 -9.62
C ILE A 41 11.17 7.15 -8.93
N ASP A 42 11.46 7.23 -7.64
CA ASP A 42 11.28 8.45 -6.84
C ASP A 42 12.26 8.43 -5.66
N LYS A 43 13.49 8.82 -5.93
CA LYS A 43 14.58 8.75 -4.95
C LYS A 43 14.33 9.59 -3.69
N ASP A 44 13.46 10.59 -3.77
CA ASP A 44 13.14 11.45 -2.64
C ASP A 44 11.96 10.95 -1.81
N PHE A 45 11.32 9.86 -2.24
CA PHE A 45 10.18 9.30 -1.53
C PHE A 45 10.52 9.02 -0.05
N VAL A 46 11.64 8.37 0.20
CA VAL A 46 12.06 7.99 1.57
C VAL A 46 12.32 9.19 2.47
N LYS A 47 12.64 10.35 1.88
CA LYS A 47 12.85 11.61 2.61
C LYS A 47 11.55 12.35 2.89
N ARG A 48 10.54 12.13 2.04
CA ARG A 48 9.28 12.86 2.07
C ARG A 48 8.18 12.13 2.82
N VAL A 49 8.19 10.79 2.78
CA VAL A 49 7.13 9.97 3.38
C VAL A 49 7.09 10.11 4.89
N LYS A 50 5.86 10.19 5.43
CA LYS A 50 5.61 10.25 6.88
C LYS A 50 4.71 9.08 7.27
N PRO A 51 4.81 8.60 8.52
CA PRO A 51 3.93 7.52 8.98
C PRO A 51 2.45 7.90 8.79
N GLY A 52 1.69 6.98 8.21
CA GLY A 52 0.29 7.19 7.90
C GLY A 52 0.00 7.64 6.49
N ASP A 53 1.01 8.04 5.72
CA ASP A 53 0.83 8.49 4.35
C ASP A 53 0.23 7.39 3.46
N ILE A 54 -0.34 7.80 2.33
CA ILE A 54 -1.07 6.92 1.42
C ILE A 54 -0.38 6.96 0.04
N MET A 55 -0.24 5.78 -0.57
CA MET A 55 0.30 5.66 -1.92
C MET A 55 -0.86 5.45 -2.89
N VAL A 56 -0.87 6.20 -4.00
CA VAL A 56 -1.89 6.10 -5.03
C VAL A 56 -1.22 5.83 -6.37
N ALA A 57 -1.72 4.86 -7.13
CA ALA A 57 -1.18 4.52 -8.43
C ALA A 57 -2.29 4.13 -9.39
N ASN A 58 -1.93 3.86 -10.64
CA ASN A 58 -2.91 3.54 -11.67
C ASN A 58 -3.00 2.02 -11.86
N LYS A 59 -2.83 1.52 -13.09
CA LYS A 59 -3.08 0.12 -13.42
C LYS A 59 -1.90 -0.78 -13.08
N ASN A 60 -2.22 -2.02 -12.69
CA ASN A 60 -1.28 -3.12 -12.59
C ASN A 60 -0.13 -2.83 -11.60
N PHE A 61 -0.47 -2.27 -10.43
CA PHE A 61 0.52 -1.99 -9.39
C PHE A 61 1.06 -3.29 -8.81
N GLY A 62 2.39 -3.37 -8.68
CA GLY A 62 3.06 -4.55 -8.14
C GLY A 62 3.29 -5.65 -9.16
N CYS A 63 3.26 -5.33 -10.46
CA CYS A 63 3.55 -6.29 -11.52
C CYS A 63 5.02 -6.74 -11.46
N GLY A 64 5.37 -7.74 -12.27
CA GLY A 64 6.72 -8.28 -12.32
C GLY A 64 6.90 -9.46 -11.39
N SER A 65 8.10 -9.64 -10.84
CA SER A 65 8.43 -10.79 -10.01
C SER A 65 7.63 -10.84 -8.71
N SER A 66 7.28 -12.06 -8.29
CA SER A 66 6.60 -12.29 -7.02
C SER A 66 7.58 -12.11 -5.86
N ARG A 67 7.61 -10.92 -5.28
CA ARG A 67 8.51 -10.58 -4.17
C ARG A 67 7.72 -10.08 -2.97
N GLU A 68 7.83 -10.80 -1.86
CA GLU A 68 7.25 -10.35 -0.59
C GLU A 68 7.93 -9.08 -0.08
N HIS A 69 9.17 -8.84 -0.50
CA HIS A 69 9.94 -7.65 -0.12
C HIS A 69 9.26 -6.35 -0.52
N SER A 70 8.54 -6.35 -1.64
CA SER A 70 7.88 -5.14 -2.15
C SER A 70 6.82 -4.58 -1.19
N PRO A 71 5.78 -5.34 -0.80
CA PRO A 71 4.82 -4.81 0.16
C PRO A 71 5.43 -4.57 1.54
N ILE A 72 6.42 -5.34 1.95
CA ILE A 72 7.14 -5.10 3.22
C ILE A 72 7.84 -3.75 3.18
N ALA A 73 8.53 -3.43 2.09
CA ALA A 73 9.23 -2.14 1.94
C ALA A 73 8.26 -0.97 2.01
N ILE A 74 7.11 -1.08 1.33
CA ILE A 74 6.08 -0.04 1.33
C ILE A 74 5.53 0.16 2.75
N LYS A 75 5.14 -0.92 3.41
CA LYS A 75 4.60 -0.85 4.77
C LYS A 75 5.61 -0.27 5.75
N ALA A 76 6.85 -0.74 5.70
CA ALA A 76 7.91 -0.29 6.60
C ALA A 76 8.30 1.16 6.39
N SER A 77 8.08 1.71 5.18
CA SER A 77 8.35 3.12 4.90
C SER A 77 7.36 4.08 5.58
N GLY A 78 6.26 3.54 6.12
CA GLY A 78 5.25 4.34 6.81
C GLY A 78 3.91 4.42 6.08
N ILE A 79 3.82 3.89 4.87
CA ILE A 79 2.57 3.90 4.10
C ILE A 79 1.50 3.08 4.82
N SER A 80 0.34 3.68 5.03
CA SER A 80 -0.79 3.05 5.72
C SER A 80 -1.75 2.33 4.77
N CYS A 81 -1.74 2.70 3.49
CA CYS A 81 -2.65 2.13 2.49
C CYS A 81 -2.14 2.42 1.09
N VAL A 82 -2.36 1.48 0.16
CA VAL A 82 -2.13 1.71 -1.26
C VAL A 82 -3.46 1.66 -1.98
N ILE A 83 -3.77 2.71 -2.75
CA ILE A 83 -4.96 2.79 -3.61
C ILE A 83 -4.47 2.71 -5.05
N ALA A 84 -5.05 1.82 -5.85
CA ALA A 84 -4.70 1.72 -7.26
C ALA A 84 -5.95 1.40 -8.10
N GLU A 85 -5.87 1.63 -9.42
CA GLU A 85 -6.93 1.17 -10.31
C GLU A 85 -7.04 -0.34 -10.27
N THR A 86 -5.90 -1.03 -10.43
CA THR A 86 -5.78 -2.48 -10.30
C THR A 86 -4.44 -2.86 -9.70
N PHE A 87 -4.38 -4.03 -9.08
CA PHE A 87 -3.15 -4.64 -8.56
C PHE A 87 -2.85 -5.94 -9.28
N ALA A 88 -1.57 -6.24 -9.47
CA ALA A 88 -1.16 -7.59 -9.86
C ALA A 88 -1.60 -8.58 -8.77
N ARG A 89 -2.12 -9.74 -9.18
CA ARG A 89 -2.74 -10.71 -8.26
C ARG A 89 -1.81 -11.14 -7.14
N ILE A 90 -0.55 -11.45 -7.46
CA ILE A 90 0.41 -11.93 -6.47
C ILE A 90 0.77 -10.83 -5.49
N PHE A 91 0.95 -9.61 -5.98
CA PHE A 91 1.20 -8.46 -5.10
C PHE A 91 0.02 -8.24 -4.13
N TYR A 92 -1.20 -8.31 -4.64
CA TYR A 92 -2.40 -8.16 -3.81
C TYR A 92 -2.39 -9.16 -2.65
N ARG A 93 -2.14 -10.43 -2.96
CA ARG A 93 -2.08 -11.49 -1.96
C ARG A 93 -0.97 -11.26 -0.94
N ASN A 94 0.22 -10.93 -1.42
CA ASN A 94 1.37 -10.70 -0.53
C ASN A 94 1.15 -9.51 0.39
N ALA A 95 0.54 -8.44 -0.13
CA ALA A 95 0.24 -7.24 0.67
C ALA A 95 -0.70 -7.57 1.83
N ILE A 96 -1.79 -8.28 1.56
CA ILE A 96 -2.72 -8.68 2.62
C ILE A 96 -2.03 -9.58 3.64
N ASN A 97 -1.22 -10.54 3.17
CA ASN A 97 -0.52 -11.49 4.05
C ASN A 97 0.46 -10.81 5.01
N ILE A 98 1.06 -9.69 4.62
CA ILE A 98 1.99 -8.96 5.50
C ILE A 98 1.32 -7.79 6.23
N GLY A 99 0.02 -7.62 6.06
CA GLY A 99 -0.74 -6.59 6.76
C GLY A 99 -0.68 -5.20 6.15
N LEU A 100 -0.38 -5.07 4.87
CA LEU A 100 -0.46 -3.80 4.15
C LEU A 100 -1.85 -3.65 3.55
N PRO A 101 -2.67 -2.68 4.01
CA PRO A 101 -3.98 -2.45 3.42
C PRO A 101 -3.88 -1.95 1.99
N ILE A 102 -4.65 -2.55 1.10
CA ILE A 102 -4.73 -2.11 -0.30
C ILE A 102 -6.17 -2.11 -0.77
N ILE A 103 -6.51 -1.19 -1.66
CA ILE A 103 -7.87 -1.07 -2.16
C ILE A 103 -7.87 -0.70 -3.65
N GLU A 104 -8.67 -1.40 -4.46
CA GLU A 104 -8.83 -1.07 -5.86
C GLU A 104 -9.99 -0.09 -6.02
N CYS A 105 -9.71 1.04 -6.63
CA CYS A 105 -10.73 2.05 -6.94
C CYS A 105 -10.26 2.91 -8.11
N PRO A 106 -10.66 2.59 -9.35
CA PRO A 106 -10.25 3.34 -10.53
C PRO A 106 -10.57 4.83 -10.45
N GLU A 107 -11.74 5.18 -9.94
CA GLU A 107 -12.17 6.58 -9.84
C GLU A 107 -11.27 7.36 -8.87
N ALA A 108 -10.93 6.77 -7.73
CA ALA A 108 -10.05 7.39 -6.75
C ALA A 108 -8.64 7.54 -7.31
N ALA A 109 -8.13 6.50 -7.97
CA ALA A 109 -6.79 6.54 -8.57
C ALA A 109 -6.65 7.67 -9.58
N LYS A 110 -7.71 7.97 -10.34
CA LYS A 110 -7.71 9.05 -11.33
C LYS A 110 -7.94 10.43 -10.71
N GLY A 111 -8.77 10.50 -9.67
CA GLY A 111 -9.20 11.75 -9.08
C GLY A 111 -8.33 12.29 -7.96
N ILE A 112 -7.44 11.49 -7.41
CA ILE A 112 -6.55 11.88 -6.32
C ILE A 112 -5.19 12.27 -6.90
N GLU A 113 -4.64 13.38 -6.41
CA GLU A 113 -3.33 13.88 -6.85
C GLU A 113 -2.30 13.83 -5.74
N ALA A 114 -1.02 13.89 -6.12
CA ALA A 114 0.07 13.95 -5.15
C ALA A 114 -0.11 15.16 -4.23
N GLY A 115 0.10 14.94 -2.93
CA GLY A 115 -0.05 15.99 -1.94
C GLY A 115 -1.46 16.14 -1.36
N ASP A 116 -2.46 15.50 -1.96
CA ASP A 116 -3.81 15.52 -1.39
C ASP A 116 -3.85 14.81 -0.03
N MET A 117 -4.73 15.29 0.86
CA MET A 117 -5.01 14.62 2.12
C MET A 117 -6.20 13.68 1.94
N VAL A 118 -6.01 12.41 2.22
CA VAL A 118 -7.01 11.39 1.95
C VAL A 118 -7.27 10.54 3.20
N GLU A 119 -8.54 10.23 3.43
CA GLU A 119 -8.98 9.30 4.47
C GLU A 119 -9.65 8.09 3.83
N VAL A 120 -9.31 6.91 4.30
CA VAL A 120 -9.90 5.65 3.81
C VAL A 120 -10.57 4.95 4.98
N ASP A 121 -11.86 4.59 4.80
CA ASP A 121 -12.61 3.77 5.75
C ASP A 121 -12.73 2.36 5.17
N PHE A 122 -12.00 1.41 5.74
CA PHE A 122 -11.97 0.04 5.22
C PHE A 122 -13.24 -0.75 5.53
N ASP A 123 -14.01 -0.32 6.52
CA ASP A 123 -15.27 -0.97 6.86
C ASP A 123 -16.35 -0.73 5.80
N SER A 124 -16.38 0.47 5.24
CA SER A 124 -17.36 0.86 4.20
C SER A 124 -16.78 0.84 2.79
N GLY A 125 -15.46 0.90 2.65
CA GLY A 125 -14.80 1.08 1.37
C GLY A 125 -14.78 2.52 0.88
N MET A 126 -15.20 3.47 1.69
CA MET A 126 -15.23 4.88 1.28
C MET A 126 -13.86 5.53 1.35
N ILE A 127 -13.57 6.33 0.34
CA ILE A 127 -12.32 7.08 0.21
C ILE A 127 -12.69 8.57 0.10
N TYR A 128 -12.18 9.37 1.03
CA TYR A 128 -12.50 10.80 1.09
C TYR A 128 -11.25 11.62 0.77
N ASN A 129 -11.30 12.39 -0.32
CA ASN A 129 -10.25 13.36 -0.63
C ASN A 129 -10.58 14.65 0.10
N LYS A 130 -9.95 14.88 1.23
CA LYS A 130 -10.24 16.04 2.09
C LYS A 130 -9.77 17.35 1.46
N THR A 131 -8.72 17.32 0.66
CA THR A 131 -8.20 18.50 -0.01
C THR A 131 -9.18 19.04 -1.05
N LYS A 132 -9.79 18.14 -1.82
CA LYS A 132 -10.71 18.53 -2.90
C LYS A 132 -12.17 18.44 -2.54
N GLY A 133 -12.51 17.86 -1.40
CA GLY A 133 -13.90 17.67 -0.98
C GLY A 133 -14.64 16.63 -1.82
N THR A 134 -13.93 15.68 -2.41
CA THR A 134 -14.52 14.60 -3.21
C THR A 134 -14.49 13.28 -2.46
N GLU A 135 -15.35 12.34 -2.88
CA GLU A 135 -15.38 11.04 -2.27
C GLU A 135 -15.57 9.96 -3.34
N PHE A 136 -15.06 8.77 -3.04
CA PHE A 136 -15.11 7.63 -3.94
C PHE A 136 -15.46 6.38 -3.15
N LYS A 137 -16.07 5.40 -3.78
CA LYS A 137 -16.38 4.13 -3.14
C LYS A 137 -15.59 3.02 -3.79
N GLY A 138 -14.67 2.44 -3.02
CA GLY A 138 -13.98 1.21 -3.38
C GLY A 138 -14.70 0.02 -2.76
N GLN A 139 -14.08 -1.14 -2.85
CA GLN A 139 -14.65 -2.35 -2.28
C GLN A 139 -14.27 -2.46 -0.81
N ALA A 140 -15.27 -2.62 0.06
CA ALA A 140 -15.03 -2.84 1.48
C ALA A 140 -14.31 -4.17 1.70
N PHE A 141 -13.44 -4.22 2.71
CA PHE A 141 -12.76 -5.45 3.07
C PHE A 141 -13.71 -6.40 3.80
N PRO A 142 -13.71 -7.71 3.48
CA PRO A 142 -14.40 -8.69 4.31
C PRO A 142 -13.85 -8.68 5.75
N PRO A 143 -14.66 -9.00 6.76
CA PRO A 143 -14.20 -8.97 8.15
C PRO A 143 -12.94 -9.79 8.43
N PHE A 144 -12.80 -10.96 7.81
CA PHE A 144 -11.60 -11.81 8.02
C PHE A 144 -10.33 -11.13 7.50
N MET A 145 -10.41 -10.41 6.39
CA MET A 145 -9.30 -9.64 5.82
C MET A 145 -8.87 -8.51 6.76
N GLN A 146 -9.83 -7.80 7.32
CA GLN A 146 -9.56 -6.74 8.29
C GLN A 146 -8.85 -7.28 9.53
N LYS A 147 -9.23 -8.46 9.99
CA LYS A 147 -8.59 -9.11 11.13
C LYS A 147 -7.14 -9.46 10.83
N ILE A 148 -6.86 -10.01 9.64
CA ILE A 148 -5.50 -10.32 9.21
C ILE A 148 -4.63 -9.05 9.22
N ILE A 149 -5.14 -7.97 8.67
CA ILE A 149 -4.41 -6.71 8.59
C ILE A 149 -4.18 -6.11 9.99
N LYS A 150 -5.21 -6.15 10.85
CA LYS A 150 -5.09 -5.63 12.22
C LYS A 150 -4.04 -6.37 13.04
N GLU A 151 -3.87 -7.67 12.82
CA GLU A 151 -2.84 -8.46 13.50
C GLU A 151 -1.44 -8.27 12.90
N GLY A 152 -1.32 -7.53 11.81
CA GLY A 152 -0.04 -7.26 11.15
C GLY A 152 0.35 -8.30 10.12
N GLY A 153 -0.60 -9.13 9.68
CA GLY A 153 -0.40 -10.11 8.62
C GLY A 153 -0.91 -11.49 8.98
N LEU A 154 -0.84 -12.41 8.01
CA LEU A 154 -1.42 -13.75 8.15
C LEU A 154 -0.78 -14.57 9.26
N ILE A 155 0.55 -14.56 9.36
CA ILE A 155 1.26 -15.34 10.39
C ILE A 155 0.86 -14.88 11.78
N ASN A 156 0.83 -13.59 12.02
CA ASN A 156 0.42 -13.03 13.31
C ASN A 156 -1.05 -13.37 13.61
N TYR A 157 -1.90 -13.32 12.61
CA TYR A 157 -3.31 -13.68 12.74
C TYR A 157 -3.51 -15.14 13.18
N ILE A 158 -2.76 -16.05 12.56
CA ILE A 158 -2.81 -17.46 12.90
C ILE A 158 -2.32 -17.66 14.34
N ASN A 159 -1.20 -17.05 14.72
CA ASN A 159 -0.64 -17.15 16.07
C ASN A 159 -1.59 -16.61 17.13
N ALA A 160 -2.27 -15.50 16.86
CA ALA A 160 -3.25 -14.94 17.78
C ALA A 160 -4.44 -15.87 18.00
N LYS A 161 -4.86 -16.62 16.94
CA LYS A 161 -5.95 -17.57 17.03
C LYS A 161 -5.60 -18.81 17.87
N GLU A 162 -4.35 -19.23 17.87
CA GLU A 162 -3.88 -20.40 18.61
C GLU A 162 -3.68 -20.11 20.08
N ASN A 163 -3.62 -18.86 20.44
CA ASN A 163 -3.49 -18.42 21.82
C ASN A 163 -4.87 -18.00 22.39
#